data_e9f7d7308d5826ad6b26c01219dc3c33
#
_entry.id   e9f7d7308d5826ad6b26c01219dc3c33
#
_cell.length_a   1.000
_cell.length_b   1.000
_cell.length_c   1.000
_cell.angle_alpha   90.00
_cell.angle_beta   90.00
_cell.angle_gamma   90.00
#
_symmetry.space_group_name_H-M   'P 1'
#
loop_
_entity.id
_entity.type
_entity.pdbx_description
1 polymer ?
#
loop_
_entity_poly.entity_id
_entity_poly.type
_entity_poly.pdbx_seq_one_letter_code
_entity_poly.pdbx_strand_id
1 'polypeptide(L)'
;ESARIASERGHDVIVFEAAPDPGGQVRLCAKSDRRKDMMGIIDWRMEQCTKRNVKFNFNILAEKKDILEEKPDTIIIATGGMPNLELFETKTELENVYTSWDIISGDIKLSENILIYDEVGDHTAMQSAEIAISKGAIVEFMTPDRLISSEIMGMNLTPYIKNLQNKNITYSIAKRLMGVSLEGNKLNALFGSDYDEKFKYNRTYDQIFVNYGVKPLDELYFDLVPHSKNQGEIDYAKFINGTQQDIIRN
;
A
#
# COMPACT_ATOMS: atom_id res chain seq x y z
N GLU A 1 -4.96 -12.09 -11.70
CA GLU A 1 -6.12 -12.12 -12.58
C GLU A 1 -5.71 -12.13 -14.05
N SER A 2 -4.77 -11.26 -14.48
CA SER A 2 -4.28 -11.26 -15.86
C SER A 2 -3.76 -12.62 -16.29
N ALA A 3 -2.98 -13.30 -15.45
CA ALA A 3 -2.48 -14.64 -15.71
C ALA A 3 -3.60 -15.67 -15.90
N ARG A 4 -4.64 -15.60 -15.06
CA ARG A 4 -5.82 -16.46 -15.19
C ARG A 4 -6.52 -16.27 -16.54
N ILE A 5 -6.80 -15.01 -16.91
CA ILE A 5 -7.49 -14.70 -18.16
C ILE A 5 -6.63 -15.06 -19.39
N ALA A 6 -5.34 -14.75 -19.36
CA ALA A 6 -4.44 -15.10 -20.46
C ALA A 6 -4.38 -16.61 -20.67
N SER A 7 -4.22 -17.40 -19.60
CA SER A 7 -4.19 -18.86 -19.70
C SER A 7 -5.54 -19.44 -20.16
N GLU A 8 -6.67 -18.84 -19.74
CA GLU A 8 -8.02 -19.24 -20.21
C GLU A 8 -8.19 -19.01 -21.71
N ARG A 9 -7.47 -18.02 -22.27
CA ARG A 9 -7.44 -17.74 -23.72
C ARG A 9 -6.40 -18.54 -24.50
N GLY A 10 -5.69 -19.46 -23.84
CA GLY A 10 -4.74 -20.37 -24.47
C GLY A 10 -3.32 -19.85 -24.59
N HIS A 11 -2.95 -18.79 -23.83
CA HIS A 11 -1.58 -18.33 -23.74
C HIS A 11 -0.77 -19.15 -22.72
N ASP A 12 0.48 -19.39 -23.01
CA ASP A 12 1.46 -19.88 -22.02
C ASP A 12 1.85 -18.72 -21.11
N VAL A 13 1.66 -18.92 -19.81
CA VAL A 13 1.83 -17.84 -18.84
C VAL A 13 2.86 -18.20 -17.78
N ILE A 14 3.83 -17.31 -17.59
CA ILE A 14 4.81 -17.36 -16.51
C ILE A 14 4.61 -16.14 -15.63
N VAL A 15 4.57 -16.34 -14.32
CA VAL A 15 4.46 -15.27 -13.31
C VAL A 15 5.69 -15.31 -12.43
N PHE A 16 6.36 -14.18 -12.31
CA PHE A 16 7.40 -13.95 -11.30
C PHE A 16 6.78 -13.20 -10.12
N GLU A 17 7.04 -13.68 -8.92
CA GLU A 17 6.58 -13.08 -7.66
C GLU A 17 7.74 -13.00 -6.68
N ALA A 18 8.02 -11.80 -6.19
CA ALA A 18 9.12 -11.57 -5.25
C ALA A 18 8.88 -12.23 -3.88
N ALA A 19 7.63 -12.29 -3.46
CA ALA A 19 7.23 -12.91 -2.20
C ALA A 19 7.14 -14.45 -2.30
N PRO A 20 7.20 -15.16 -1.16
CA PRO A 20 6.96 -16.61 -1.13
C PRO A 20 5.50 -16.98 -1.45
N ASP A 21 4.58 -16.04 -1.30
CA ASP A 21 3.15 -16.22 -1.48
C ASP A 21 2.55 -15.14 -2.38
N PRO A 22 1.57 -15.46 -3.22
CA PRO A 22 0.92 -14.50 -4.09
C PRO A 22 -0.06 -13.62 -3.33
N GLY A 23 -0.33 -12.42 -3.85
CA GLY A 23 -1.44 -11.58 -3.38
C GLY A 23 -1.06 -10.20 -2.85
N GLY A 24 0.21 -9.95 -2.58
CA GLY A 24 0.73 -8.63 -2.23
C GLY A 24 -0.11 -7.89 -1.19
N GLN A 25 -0.56 -6.68 -1.49
CA GLN A 25 -1.32 -5.83 -0.57
C GLN A 25 -2.68 -6.43 -0.13
N VAL A 26 -3.29 -7.34 -0.91
CA VAL A 26 -4.54 -8.00 -0.51
C VAL A 26 -4.30 -8.85 0.75
N ARG A 27 -3.13 -9.47 0.89
CA ARG A 27 -2.76 -10.23 2.10
C ARG A 27 -2.68 -9.33 3.33
N LEU A 28 -2.13 -8.12 3.19
CA LEU A 28 -2.12 -7.11 4.27
C LEU A 28 -3.55 -6.71 4.65
N CYS A 29 -4.39 -6.38 3.66
CA CYS A 29 -5.80 -6.07 3.93
C CYS A 29 -6.51 -7.19 4.69
N ALA A 30 -6.23 -8.45 4.35
CA ALA A 30 -6.87 -9.62 4.95
C ALA A 30 -6.38 -9.93 6.38
N LYS A 31 -5.31 -9.29 6.87
CA LYS A 31 -4.86 -9.47 8.26
C LYS A 31 -5.82 -8.88 9.31
N SER A 32 -6.75 -8.03 8.91
CA SER A 32 -7.85 -7.59 9.78
C SER A 32 -8.93 -8.67 9.88
N ASP A 33 -9.40 -8.96 11.10
CA ASP A 33 -10.50 -9.91 11.35
C ASP A 33 -11.75 -9.60 10.52
N ARG A 34 -12.01 -8.32 10.29
CA ARG A 34 -13.12 -7.81 9.49
C ARG A 34 -13.00 -8.16 8.01
N ARG A 35 -11.77 -8.31 7.50
CA ARG A 35 -11.47 -8.42 6.08
C ARG A 35 -10.76 -9.73 5.71
N LYS A 36 -10.64 -10.65 6.65
CA LYS A 36 -9.94 -11.95 6.44
C LYS A 36 -10.47 -12.74 5.24
N ASP A 37 -11.75 -12.61 4.95
CA ASP A 37 -12.38 -13.31 3.81
C ASP A 37 -11.87 -12.83 2.44
N MET A 38 -11.15 -11.69 2.40
CA MET A 38 -10.48 -11.24 1.18
C MET A 38 -9.39 -12.22 0.71
N MET A 39 -8.88 -13.10 1.58
CA MET A 39 -7.98 -14.17 1.17
C MET A 39 -8.61 -15.06 0.10
N GLY A 40 -9.92 -15.29 0.13
CA GLY A 40 -10.64 -16.04 -0.90
C GLY A 40 -10.46 -15.48 -2.32
N ILE A 41 -10.15 -14.20 -2.46
CA ILE A 41 -9.81 -13.56 -3.75
C ILE A 41 -8.53 -14.17 -4.34
N ILE A 42 -7.53 -14.39 -3.48
CA ILE A 42 -6.24 -14.96 -3.87
C ILE A 42 -6.39 -16.45 -4.09
N ASP A 43 -6.98 -17.16 -3.14
CA ASP A 43 -7.11 -18.62 -3.15
C ASP A 43 -7.84 -19.09 -4.40
N TRP A 44 -8.98 -18.48 -4.72
CA TRP A 44 -9.74 -18.82 -5.92
C TRP A 44 -8.93 -18.58 -7.20
N ARG A 45 -8.22 -17.44 -7.32
CA ARG A 45 -7.41 -17.14 -8.50
C ARG A 45 -6.23 -18.09 -8.66
N MET A 46 -5.59 -18.45 -7.56
CA MET A 46 -4.51 -19.42 -7.57
C MET A 46 -5.00 -20.80 -8.00
N GLU A 47 -6.14 -21.26 -7.48
CA GLU A 47 -6.76 -22.51 -7.91
C GLU A 47 -7.05 -22.51 -9.43
N GLN A 48 -7.61 -21.40 -9.94
CA GLN A 48 -7.89 -21.27 -11.37
C GLN A 48 -6.62 -21.26 -12.23
N CYS A 49 -5.56 -20.59 -11.78
CA CYS A 49 -4.27 -20.60 -12.47
C CYS A 49 -3.63 -21.99 -12.48
N THR A 50 -3.67 -22.68 -11.34
CA THR A 50 -3.14 -24.06 -11.21
C THR A 50 -3.84 -25.02 -12.16
N LYS A 51 -5.18 -24.96 -12.24
CA LYS A 51 -5.98 -25.79 -13.19
C LYS A 51 -5.62 -25.55 -14.66
N ARG A 52 -4.99 -24.42 -14.98
CA ARG A 52 -4.59 -24.01 -16.34
C ARG A 52 -3.09 -24.08 -16.56
N ASN A 53 -2.35 -24.71 -15.65
CA ASN A 53 -0.89 -24.88 -15.72
C ASN A 53 -0.11 -23.56 -15.83
N VAL A 54 -0.60 -22.47 -15.24
CA VAL A 54 0.18 -21.23 -15.12
C VAL A 54 1.42 -21.51 -14.28
N LYS A 55 2.60 -21.16 -14.79
CA LYS A 55 3.87 -21.35 -14.09
C LYS A 55 4.11 -20.16 -13.16
N PHE A 56 4.26 -20.42 -11.86
CA PHE A 56 4.65 -19.40 -10.87
C PHE A 56 6.09 -19.64 -10.40
N ASN A 57 6.88 -18.59 -10.45
CA ASN A 57 8.23 -18.54 -9.91
C ASN A 57 8.21 -17.59 -8.70
N PHE A 58 8.10 -18.15 -7.49
CA PHE A 58 8.08 -17.41 -6.23
C PHE A 58 9.49 -17.14 -5.71
N ASN A 59 9.61 -16.16 -4.81
CA ASN A 59 10.87 -15.70 -4.22
C ASN A 59 11.85 -15.17 -5.28
N ILE A 60 11.35 -14.63 -6.37
CA ILE A 60 12.15 -14.05 -7.44
C ILE A 60 11.74 -12.61 -7.65
N LEU A 61 12.56 -11.68 -7.19
CA LEU A 61 12.48 -10.29 -7.60
C LEU A 61 13.04 -10.20 -9.03
N ALA A 62 12.13 -10.33 -10.00
CA ALA A 62 12.52 -10.41 -11.40
C ALA A 62 13.12 -9.09 -11.90
N GLU A 63 14.29 -9.19 -12.51
CA GLU A 63 14.95 -8.11 -13.23
C GLU A 63 14.70 -8.24 -14.74
N LYS A 64 15.06 -7.19 -15.49
CA LYS A 64 14.95 -7.17 -16.94
C LYS A 64 15.54 -8.42 -17.62
N LYS A 65 16.67 -8.92 -17.12
CA LYS A 65 17.34 -10.10 -17.66
C LYS A 65 16.45 -11.34 -17.56
N ASP A 66 15.85 -11.57 -16.40
CA ASP A 66 15.02 -12.75 -16.14
C ASP A 66 13.81 -12.76 -17.08
N ILE A 67 13.21 -11.58 -17.30
CA ILE A 67 12.06 -11.44 -18.19
C ILE A 67 12.45 -11.69 -19.66
N LEU A 68 13.56 -11.11 -20.12
CA LEU A 68 13.97 -11.22 -21.53
C LEU A 68 14.50 -12.61 -21.89
N GLU A 69 15.04 -13.37 -20.93
CA GLU A 69 15.45 -14.78 -21.12
C GLU A 69 14.27 -15.68 -21.48
N GLU A 70 13.08 -15.40 -20.97
CA GLU A 70 11.86 -16.15 -21.30
C GLU A 70 11.30 -15.82 -22.71
N LYS A 71 11.82 -14.79 -23.38
CA LYS A 71 11.43 -14.35 -24.74
C LYS A 71 9.92 -14.15 -24.89
N PRO A 72 9.28 -13.37 -24.02
CA PRO A 72 7.83 -13.22 -24.02
C PRO A 72 7.33 -12.42 -25.23
N ASP A 73 6.15 -12.77 -25.74
CA ASP A 73 5.43 -11.96 -26.74
C ASP A 73 4.76 -10.73 -26.10
N THR A 74 4.34 -10.85 -24.86
CA THR A 74 3.67 -9.79 -24.09
C THR A 74 4.14 -9.81 -22.64
N ILE A 75 4.43 -8.64 -22.09
CA ILE A 75 4.81 -8.45 -20.70
C ILE A 75 3.73 -7.63 -20.01
N ILE A 76 3.23 -8.12 -18.85
CA ILE A 76 2.32 -7.38 -17.99
C ILE A 76 3.05 -7.10 -16.67
N ILE A 77 3.30 -5.83 -16.40
CA ILE A 77 3.97 -5.38 -15.18
C ILE A 77 2.90 -5.06 -14.14
N ALA A 78 2.93 -5.77 -13.02
CA ALA A 78 1.99 -5.64 -11.91
C ALA A 78 2.72 -5.66 -10.56
N THR A 79 3.86 -4.99 -10.51
CA THR A 79 4.79 -4.95 -9.38
C THR A 79 4.23 -4.25 -8.14
N GLY A 80 3.12 -3.52 -8.30
CA GLY A 80 2.48 -2.81 -7.19
C GLY A 80 3.30 -1.61 -6.70
N GLY A 81 3.47 -1.49 -5.40
CA GLY A 81 4.25 -0.41 -4.81
C GLY A 81 4.55 -0.65 -3.34
N MET A 82 5.39 0.22 -2.78
CA MET A 82 5.80 0.22 -1.38
C MET A 82 5.28 1.47 -0.66
N PRO A 83 5.08 1.40 0.67
CA PRO A 83 4.64 2.55 1.43
C PRO A 83 5.56 3.75 1.25
N ASN A 84 4.97 4.94 1.13
CA ASN A 84 5.74 6.16 1.02
C ASN A 84 6.16 6.67 2.40
N LEU A 85 7.46 6.87 2.63
CA LEU A 85 8.03 7.49 3.84
C LEU A 85 8.69 8.85 3.56
N GLU A 86 8.74 9.31 2.31
CA GLU A 86 9.58 10.44 1.90
C GLU A 86 9.00 11.84 2.20
N LEU A 87 7.91 11.94 2.92
CA LEU A 87 7.29 13.24 3.22
C LEU A 87 7.97 14.03 4.33
N PHE A 88 8.97 13.44 4.97
CA PHE A 88 9.81 14.19 5.90
C PHE A 88 11.10 14.60 5.20
N GLU A 89 11.35 15.89 5.06
CA GLU A 89 12.67 16.43 4.70
C GLU A 89 13.72 16.18 5.81
N THR A 90 13.59 15.08 6.54
CA THR A 90 14.59 14.68 7.53
C THR A 90 15.67 13.90 6.81
N LYS A 91 16.87 14.44 6.82
CA LYS A 91 18.09 13.81 6.26
C LYS A 91 18.54 12.56 7.02
N THR A 92 17.78 12.07 7.98
CA THR A 92 18.08 10.93 8.84
C THR A 92 16.83 10.08 9.02
N GLU A 93 16.98 8.79 8.80
CA GLU A 93 15.97 7.81 9.24
C GLU A 93 15.81 7.94 10.76
N LEU A 94 14.62 8.32 11.20
CA LEU A 94 14.31 8.41 12.62
C LEU A 94 13.88 7.02 13.10
N GLU A 95 14.56 6.52 14.11
CA GLU A 95 14.08 5.34 14.84
C GLU A 95 12.65 5.59 15.36
N ASN A 96 11.81 4.56 15.33
CA ASN A 96 10.42 4.60 15.77
C ASN A 96 9.44 5.41 14.90
N VAL A 97 9.84 5.78 13.67
CA VAL A 97 8.93 6.26 12.63
C VAL A 97 8.75 5.14 11.59
N TYR A 98 7.52 4.75 11.35
CA TYR A 98 7.15 3.58 10.55
C TYR A 98 5.96 3.90 9.65
N THR A 99 5.59 2.95 8.81
CA THR A 99 4.37 3.02 8.02
C THR A 99 3.21 2.29 8.70
N SER A 100 1.99 2.60 8.29
CA SER A 100 0.81 1.85 8.71
C SER A 100 0.88 0.36 8.31
N TRP A 101 1.64 0.02 7.26
CA TRP A 101 1.84 -1.38 6.86
C TRP A 101 2.61 -2.17 7.92
N ASP A 102 3.54 -1.54 8.62
CA ASP A 102 4.34 -2.19 9.66
C ASP A 102 3.48 -2.61 10.88
N ILE A 103 2.44 -1.83 11.21
CA ILE A 103 1.43 -2.27 12.18
C ILE A 103 0.64 -3.47 11.66
N ILE A 104 0.20 -3.41 10.40
CA ILE A 104 -0.66 -4.43 9.80
C ILE A 104 0.12 -5.73 9.61
N SER A 105 1.38 -5.66 9.17
CA SER A 105 2.24 -6.84 9.03
C SER A 105 2.48 -7.52 10.37
N GLY A 106 2.56 -6.74 11.44
CA GLY A 106 2.83 -7.23 12.79
C GLY A 106 4.32 -7.41 13.08
N ASP A 107 5.18 -6.85 12.23
CA ASP A 107 6.64 -7.00 12.32
C ASP A 107 7.25 -6.12 13.42
N ILE A 108 6.48 -5.15 13.93
CA ILE A 108 6.94 -4.19 14.94
C ILE A 108 6.22 -4.39 16.25
N LYS A 109 6.98 -4.35 17.35
CA LYS A 109 6.43 -4.27 18.69
C LYS A 109 5.91 -2.85 18.96
N LEU A 110 4.64 -2.73 19.28
CA LEU A 110 4.02 -1.44 19.54
C LEU A 110 4.37 -0.93 20.95
N SER A 111 4.63 0.37 21.03
CA SER A 111 4.75 1.13 22.28
C SER A 111 3.37 1.57 22.81
N GLU A 112 3.36 2.24 23.97
CA GLU A 112 2.11 2.63 24.62
C GLU A 112 1.43 3.81 23.90
N ASN A 113 2.16 4.93 23.66
CA ASN A 113 1.59 6.14 23.08
C ASN A 113 2.03 6.30 21.64
N ILE A 114 1.10 6.14 20.70
CA ILE A 114 1.41 6.19 19.29
C ILE A 114 0.56 7.21 18.53
N LEU A 115 1.18 7.79 17.52
CA LEU A 115 0.50 8.58 16.49
C LEU A 115 0.28 7.70 15.27
N ILE A 116 -0.94 7.69 14.73
CA ILE A 116 -1.25 7.24 13.37
C ILE A 116 -1.65 8.49 12.57
N TYR A 117 -0.80 8.85 11.63
CA TYR A 117 -0.99 10.02 10.79
C TYR A 117 -1.40 9.61 9.38
N ASP A 118 -2.59 10.07 8.93
CA ASP A 118 -3.23 9.61 7.70
C ASP A 118 -3.48 10.77 6.72
N GLU A 119 -2.80 10.74 5.58
CA GLU A 119 -3.03 11.66 4.45
C GLU A 119 -3.78 11.03 3.27
N VAL A 120 -4.10 9.73 3.34
CA VAL A 120 -4.76 9.01 2.25
C VAL A 120 -6.25 8.88 2.49
N GLY A 121 -6.65 8.70 3.75
CA GLY A 121 -8.04 8.54 4.12
C GLY A 121 -8.64 7.18 3.81
N ASP A 122 -7.83 6.19 3.47
CA ASP A 122 -8.25 4.84 3.11
C ASP A 122 -8.37 3.88 4.32
N HIS A 123 -8.62 2.63 4.03
CA HIS A 123 -8.76 1.59 5.06
C HIS A 123 -7.47 1.32 5.86
N THR A 124 -6.30 1.66 5.33
CA THR A 124 -5.00 1.25 5.88
C THR A 124 -4.78 1.85 7.27
N ALA A 125 -4.98 3.15 7.42
CA ALA A 125 -4.79 3.82 8.72
C ALA A 125 -5.82 3.36 9.75
N MET A 126 -7.10 3.20 9.38
CA MET A 126 -8.13 2.72 10.30
C MET A 126 -7.90 1.27 10.74
N GLN A 127 -7.46 0.41 9.84
CA GLN A 127 -7.07 -0.96 10.16
C GLN A 127 -5.88 -0.99 11.13
N SER A 128 -4.90 -0.12 10.91
CA SER A 128 -3.75 0.05 11.82
C SER A 128 -4.20 0.47 13.21
N ALA A 129 -5.15 1.42 13.30
CA ALA A 129 -5.71 1.86 14.58
C ALA A 129 -6.45 0.74 15.31
N GLU A 130 -7.27 -0.06 14.62
CA GLU A 130 -7.93 -1.22 15.22
C GLU A 130 -6.91 -2.22 15.79
N ILE A 131 -5.86 -2.54 15.01
CA ILE A 131 -4.82 -3.47 15.43
C ILE A 131 -4.04 -2.92 16.64
N ALA A 132 -3.63 -1.66 16.58
CA ALA A 132 -2.84 -1.03 17.63
C ALA A 132 -3.61 -1.01 18.97
N ILE A 133 -4.88 -0.62 18.93
CA ILE A 133 -5.75 -0.57 20.11
C ILE A 133 -6.03 -1.98 20.64
N SER A 134 -6.20 -2.98 19.78
CA SER A 134 -6.38 -4.37 20.21
C SER A 134 -5.17 -4.92 20.97
N LYS A 135 -3.98 -4.37 20.69
CA LYS A 135 -2.71 -4.68 21.37
C LYS A 135 -2.45 -3.80 22.61
N GLY A 136 -3.39 -2.91 22.97
CA GLY A 136 -3.33 -2.11 24.19
C GLY A 136 -2.70 -0.73 24.03
N ALA A 137 -2.39 -0.28 22.83
CA ALA A 137 -1.84 1.04 22.60
C ALA A 137 -2.88 2.15 22.84
N ILE A 138 -2.40 3.33 23.24
CA ILE A 138 -3.14 4.59 23.25
C ILE A 138 -2.83 5.30 21.92
N VAL A 139 -3.87 5.53 21.11
CA VAL A 139 -3.72 6.02 19.74
C VAL A 139 -4.24 7.44 19.61
N GLU A 140 -3.42 8.33 19.05
CA GLU A 140 -3.93 9.53 18.40
C GLU A 140 -3.98 9.27 16.89
N PHE A 141 -5.19 9.30 16.33
CA PHE A 141 -5.43 9.24 14.88
C PHE A 141 -5.56 10.66 14.36
N MET A 142 -4.67 11.06 13.47
CA MET A 142 -4.59 12.43 12.98
C MET A 142 -4.59 12.49 11.47
N THR A 143 -5.25 13.51 10.92
CA THR A 143 -5.30 13.77 9.48
C THR A 143 -5.30 15.27 9.19
N PRO A 144 -4.70 15.72 8.09
CA PRO A 144 -4.84 17.10 7.62
C PRO A 144 -6.24 17.39 7.05
N ASP A 145 -7.00 16.36 6.71
CA ASP A 145 -8.35 16.46 6.19
C ASP A 145 -9.34 16.96 7.24
N ARG A 146 -10.48 17.45 6.77
CA ARG A 146 -11.61 17.89 7.60
C ARG A 146 -12.43 16.71 8.16
N LEU A 147 -12.24 15.53 7.60
CA LEU A 147 -12.92 14.29 7.99
C LEU A 147 -11.90 13.18 8.12
N ILE A 148 -12.08 12.30 9.10
CA ILE A 148 -11.28 11.08 9.18
C ILE A 148 -11.68 10.12 8.06
N SER A 149 -10.68 9.49 7.46
CA SER A 149 -10.87 8.39 6.50
C SER A 149 -11.86 8.74 5.38
N SER A 150 -11.62 9.87 4.72
CA SER A 150 -12.50 10.47 3.71
C SER A 150 -12.80 9.57 2.51
N GLU A 151 -11.90 8.63 2.20
CA GLU A 151 -12.05 7.67 1.10
C GLU A 151 -12.80 6.39 1.50
N ILE A 152 -13.11 6.23 2.80
CA ILE A 152 -13.92 5.10 3.27
C ILE A 152 -15.39 5.47 3.19
N MET A 153 -16.15 4.76 2.36
CA MET A 153 -17.60 4.94 2.29
C MET A 153 -18.25 4.67 3.65
N GLY A 154 -19.31 5.40 3.98
CA GLY A 154 -19.98 5.37 5.29
C GLY A 154 -20.36 3.97 5.79
N MET A 155 -20.75 3.06 4.89
CA MET A 155 -21.04 1.66 5.23
C MET A 155 -19.81 0.93 5.81
N ASN A 156 -18.62 1.25 5.33
CA ASN A 156 -17.39 0.64 5.80
C ASN A 156 -16.76 1.39 6.98
N LEU A 157 -16.97 2.71 7.08
CA LEU A 157 -16.44 3.51 8.18
C LEU A 157 -17.21 3.27 9.49
N THR A 158 -18.53 3.13 9.43
CA THR A 158 -19.38 2.91 10.61
C THR A 158 -18.93 1.73 11.49
N PRO A 159 -18.60 0.54 10.95
CA PRO A 159 -18.07 -0.54 11.75
C PRO A 159 -16.74 -0.23 12.44
N TYR A 160 -15.82 0.53 11.82
CA TYR A 160 -14.59 0.99 12.48
C TYR A 160 -14.91 1.88 13.67
N ILE A 161 -15.73 2.91 13.47
CA ILE A 161 -16.11 3.83 14.54
C ILE A 161 -16.78 3.09 15.68
N LYS A 162 -17.71 2.17 15.39
CA LYS A 162 -18.38 1.33 16.41
C LYS A 162 -17.39 0.52 17.23
N ASN A 163 -16.37 -0.05 16.61
CA ASN A 163 -15.37 -0.87 17.29
C ASN A 163 -14.39 -0.03 18.12
N LEU A 164 -14.08 1.17 17.65
CA LEU A 164 -13.12 2.08 18.29
C LEU A 164 -13.77 3.01 19.32
N GLN A 165 -15.09 3.20 19.27
CA GLN A 165 -15.83 4.02 20.24
C GLN A 165 -15.62 3.48 21.66
N ASN A 166 -15.33 4.35 22.60
CA ASN A 166 -14.99 4.01 24.00
C ASN A 166 -13.66 3.24 24.17
N LYS A 167 -12.78 3.29 23.19
CA LYS A 167 -11.40 2.79 23.31
C LYS A 167 -10.42 3.95 23.51
N ASN A 168 -9.16 3.62 23.73
CA ASN A 168 -8.08 4.59 23.92
C ASN A 168 -7.63 5.21 22.58
N ILE A 169 -8.56 5.90 21.91
CA ILE A 169 -8.31 6.63 20.67
C ILE A 169 -8.80 8.06 20.75
N THR A 170 -7.97 8.99 20.25
CA THR A 170 -8.34 10.39 20.05
C THR A 170 -8.27 10.70 18.54
N TYR A 171 -9.27 11.40 18.02
CA TYR A 171 -9.28 11.85 16.62
C TYR A 171 -8.93 13.33 16.54
N SER A 172 -7.93 13.66 15.72
CA SER A 172 -7.47 15.02 15.46
C SER A 172 -7.55 15.30 13.96
N ILE A 173 -8.46 16.19 13.56
CA ILE A 173 -8.66 16.58 12.15
C ILE A 173 -8.08 17.96 11.86
N ALA A 174 -7.90 18.29 10.59
CA ALA A 174 -7.34 19.56 10.12
C ALA A 174 -5.98 19.88 10.77
N LYS A 175 -5.15 18.86 10.95
CA LYS A 175 -3.81 18.96 11.55
C LYS A 175 -2.79 18.31 10.62
N ARG A 176 -1.85 19.10 10.16
CA ARG A 176 -0.77 18.64 9.28
C ARG A 176 0.48 18.34 10.09
N LEU A 177 1.03 17.16 9.91
CA LEU A 177 2.35 16.80 10.44
C LEU A 177 3.41 17.48 9.57
N MET A 178 4.15 18.41 10.17
CA MET A 178 5.14 19.23 9.47
C MET A 178 6.57 18.73 9.63
N GLY A 179 6.83 17.96 10.68
CA GLY A 179 8.15 17.40 10.93
C GLY A 179 8.17 16.60 12.22
N VAL A 180 9.20 15.77 12.34
CA VAL A 180 9.47 14.96 13.52
C VAL A 180 10.94 15.13 13.90
N SER A 181 11.20 15.23 15.19
CA SER A 181 12.55 15.26 15.76
C SER A 181 12.64 14.36 16.97
N LEU A 182 13.84 13.95 17.34
CA LEU A 182 14.08 13.19 18.55
C LEU A 182 14.19 14.13 19.75
N GLU A 183 13.47 13.85 20.82
CA GLU A 183 13.54 14.55 22.10
C GLU A 183 13.71 13.54 23.25
N GLY A 184 14.95 13.35 23.67
CA GLY A 184 15.30 12.26 24.57
C GLY A 184 15.02 10.90 23.91
N ASN A 185 14.15 10.09 24.53
CA ASN A 185 13.74 8.78 24.01
C ASN A 185 12.37 8.82 23.30
N LYS A 186 11.83 10.01 23.02
CA LYS A 186 10.52 10.19 22.38
C LYS A 186 10.66 10.95 21.07
N LEU A 187 9.66 10.80 20.22
CA LEU A 187 9.52 11.55 19.00
C LEU A 187 8.71 12.82 19.29
N ASN A 188 9.29 13.98 19.01
CA ASN A 188 8.62 15.27 19.08
C ASN A 188 8.10 15.63 17.69
N ALA A 189 6.79 15.57 17.50
CA ALA A 189 6.11 15.89 16.26
C ALA A 189 5.62 17.33 16.25
N LEU A 190 6.01 18.09 15.23
CA LEU A 190 5.55 19.45 14.95
C LEU A 190 4.30 19.37 14.07
N PHE A 191 3.22 19.99 14.51
CA PHE A 191 1.98 20.08 13.77
C PHE A 191 1.66 21.52 13.38
N GLY A 192 1.01 21.66 12.23
CA GLY A 192 0.44 22.89 11.72
C GLY A 192 -0.99 22.70 11.22
N SER A 193 -1.49 23.66 10.45
CA SER A 193 -2.80 23.61 9.81
C SER A 193 -2.71 24.22 8.41
N ASP A 194 -3.41 23.63 7.46
CA ASP A 194 -3.57 24.20 6.12
C ASP A 194 -4.50 25.44 6.09
N TYR A 195 -5.18 25.71 7.21
CA TYR A 195 -6.14 26.79 7.35
C TYR A 195 -5.61 28.01 8.12
N ASP A 196 -4.50 27.85 8.86
CA ASP A 196 -3.87 28.92 9.62
C ASP A 196 -2.36 28.67 9.73
N GLU A 197 -1.56 29.42 8.97
CA GLU A 197 -0.09 29.34 8.94
C GLU A 197 0.57 29.60 10.31
N LYS A 198 -0.11 30.34 11.18
CA LYS A 198 0.42 30.67 12.53
C LYS A 198 0.13 29.58 13.54
N PHE A 199 -0.80 28.68 13.24
CA PHE A 199 -1.16 27.60 14.12
C PHE A 199 -0.07 26.51 14.07
N LYS A 200 0.72 26.45 15.13
CA LYS A 200 1.77 25.43 15.30
C LYS A 200 1.81 24.97 16.74
N TYR A 201 2.00 23.67 16.94
CA TYR A 201 2.22 23.08 18.26
C TYR A 201 2.98 21.77 18.14
N ASN A 202 3.56 21.33 19.26
CA ASN A 202 4.31 20.09 19.36
C ASN A 202 3.57 19.09 20.26
N ARG A 203 3.74 17.80 19.96
CA ARG A 203 3.40 16.67 20.83
C ARG A 203 4.44 15.57 20.74
N THR A 204 4.58 14.83 21.83
CA THR A 204 5.55 13.74 21.91
C THR A 204 4.83 12.39 21.89
N TYR A 205 5.45 11.44 21.17
CA TYR A 205 4.98 10.05 21.03
C TYR A 205 6.13 9.09 21.23
N ASP A 206 5.81 7.84 21.56
CA ASP A 206 6.79 6.77 21.62
C ASP A 206 7.08 6.21 20.21
N GLN A 207 6.05 6.17 19.34
CA GLN A 207 6.14 5.76 17.94
C GLN A 207 5.19 6.58 17.06
N ILE A 208 5.58 6.77 15.82
CA ILE A 208 4.76 7.45 14.81
C ILE A 208 4.61 6.51 13.60
N PHE A 209 3.38 6.31 13.17
CA PHE A 209 3.03 5.53 11.99
C PHE A 209 2.34 6.42 10.97
N VAL A 210 2.86 6.43 9.76
CA VAL A 210 2.34 7.28 8.69
C VAL A 210 1.66 6.48 7.60
N ASN A 211 0.60 7.03 7.04
CA ASN A 211 -0.06 6.57 5.82
C ASN A 211 -0.04 7.69 4.78
N TYR A 212 1.02 7.70 3.98
CA TYR A 212 1.25 8.67 2.89
C TYR A 212 1.01 8.05 1.51
N GLY A 213 0.27 6.94 1.46
CA GLY A 213 0.04 6.20 0.24
C GLY A 213 1.22 5.32 -0.16
N VAL A 214 1.25 5.01 -1.44
CA VAL A 214 2.14 4.00 -2.01
C VAL A 214 2.90 4.60 -3.18
N LYS A 215 4.22 4.37 -3.21
CA LYS A 215 5.06 4.64 -4.37
C LYS A 215 5.05 3.43 -5.29
N PRO A 216 4.83 3.60 -6.60
CA PRO A 216 4.89 2.49 -7.54
C PRO A 216 6.30 1.91 -7.62
N LEU A 217 6.39 0.60 -7.79
CA LEU A 217 7.62 -0.10 -8.17
C LEU A 217 7.67 -0.19 -9.69
N ASP A 218 8.04 0.90 -10.33
CA ASP A 218 7.97 1.06 -11.79
C ASP A 218 9.34 0.96 -12.50
N GLU A 219 10.42 0.71 -11.77
CA GLU A 219 11.78 0.60 -12.30
C GLU A 219 11.85 -0.46 -13.41
N LEU A 220 11.29 -1.64 -13.18
CA LEU A 220 11.25 -2.72 -14.17
C LEU A 220 10.50 -2.30 -15.45
N TYR A 221 9.46 -1.49 -15.32
CA TYR A 221 8.74 -0.96 -16.47
C TYR A 221 9.67 -0.08 -17.34
N PHE A 222 10.35 0.89 -16.72
CA PHE A 222 11.26 1.77 -17.44
C PHE A 222 12.46 1.03 -18.04
N ASP A 223 12.95 0.00 -17.39
CA ASP A 223 14.01 -0.86 -17.90
C ASP A 223 13.59 -1.69 -19.13
N LEU A 224 12.32 -2.07 -19.22
CA LEU A 224 11.78 -2.90 -20.29
C LEU A 224 11.24 -2.08 -21.49
N VAL A 225 10.80 -0.84 -21.27
CA VAL A 225 10.26 0.04 -22.34
C VAL A 225 11.16 0.09 -23.59
N PRO A 226 12.49 0.28 -23.50
CA PRO A 226 13.35 0.33 -24.68
C PRO A 226 13.42 -0.98 -25.48
N HIS A 227 13.00 -2.09 -24.88
CA HIS A 227 12.98 -3.43 -25.49
C HIS A 227 11.60 -3.81 -26.01
N SER A 228 10.58 -3.00 -25.76
CA SER A 228 9.21 -3.26 -26.17
C SER A 228 8.89 -2.65 -27.53
N LYS A 229 8.11 -3.37 -28.35
CA LYS A 229 7.69 -2.91 -29.68
C LYS A 229 6.75 -1.70 -29.63
N ASN A 230 5.97 -1.56 -28.55
CA ASN A 230 5.05 -0.46 -28.33
C ASN A 230 5.64 0.66 -27.46
N GLN A 231 6.91 0.56 -27.06
CA GLN A 231 7.59 1.55 -26.21
C GLN A 231 6.81 1.91 -24.94
N GLY A 232 6.06 0.94 -24.41
CA GLY A 232 5.22 1.13 -23.22
C GLY A 232 3.87 1.81 -23.48
N GLU A 233 3.57 2.23 -24.71
CA GLU A 233 2.32 2.92 -25.04
C GLU A 233 1.17 1.96 -25.35
N ILE A 234 -0.04 2.33 -24.95
CA ILE A 234 -1.29 1.63 -25.25
C ILE A 234 -2.30 2.65 -25.79
N ASP A 235 -2.90 2.35 -26.93
CA ASP A 235 -4.08 3.06 -27.41
C ASP A 235 -5.31 2.59 -26.61
N TYR A 236 -5.75 3.43 -25.68
CA TYR A 236 -6.88 3.10 -24.81
C TYR A 236 -8.19 2.91 -25.58
N ALA A 237 -8.43 3.65 -26.65
CA ALA A 237 -9.65 3.50 -27.45
C ALA A 237 -9.69 2.13 -28.11
N LYS A 238 -8.57 1.71 -28.72
CA LYS A 238 -8.44 0.37 -29.29
C LYS A 238 -8.50 -0.72 -28.23
N PHE A 239 -7.87 -0.50 -27.07
CA PHE A 239 -7.89 -1.44 -25.96
C PHE A 239 -9.33 -1.69 -25.44
N ILE A 240 -10.09 -0.63 -25.20
CA ILE A 240 -11.47 -0.71 -24.72
C ILE A 240 -12.38 -1.39 -25.76
N ASN A 241 -12.18 -1.10 -27.04
CA ASN A 241 -12.97 -1.69 -28.12
C ASN A 241 -12.51 -3.09 -28.53
N GLY A 242 -11.47 -3.64 -27.89
CA GLY A 242 -10.92 -4.96 -28.19
C GLY A 242 -10.32 -5.05 -29.62
N THR A 243 -9.87 -3.92 -30.17
CA THR A 243 -9.22 -3.88 -31.49
C THR A 243 -7.72 -3.96 -31.36
N GLN A 244 -7.05 -4.36 -32.45
CA GLN A 244 -5.61 -4.54 -32.47
C GLN A 244 -4.89 -3.21 -32.21
N GLN A 245 -3.88 -3.25 -31.32
CA GLN A 245 -2.98 -2.11 -31.08
C GLN A 245 -2.05 -1.90 -32.28
N ASP A 246 -1.81 -0.65 -32.64
CA ASP A 246 -0.76 -0.34 -33.62
C ASP A 246 0.62 -0.55 -32.96
N ILE A 247 1.50 -1.20 -33.68
CA ILE A 247 2.90 -1.30 -33.27
C ILE A 247 3.57 0.00 -33.63
N ILE A 248 4.11 0.71 -32.63
CA ILE A 248 4.94 1.88 -32.89
C ILE A 248 6.20 1.38 -33.58
N ARG A 249 6.41 1.83 -34.81
CA ARG A 249 7.64 1.55 -35.56
C ARG A 249 8.53 2.78 -35.46
N ASN A 250 9.71 2.62 -34.94
CA ASN A 250 10.79 3.58 -35.06
C ASN A 250 11.49 3.42 -36.42
#